data_64ed69f1b908b89fdf830ba231973d43
#
_entry.id   64ed69f1b908b89fdf830ba231973d43
#
_cell.length_a   1.000
_cell.length_b   1.000
_cell.length_c   1.000
_cell.angle_alpha   90.00
_cell.angle_beta   90.00
_cell.angle_gamma   90.00
#
_symmetry.space_group_name_H-M   'P 1'
#
loop_
_entity.id
_entity.type
_entity.pdbx_description
1 polymer ?
#
loop_
_entity_poly.entity_id
_entity_poly.type
_entity_poly.pdbx_seq_one_letter_code
_entity_poly.pdbx_strand_id
1 'polypeptide(L)'
;MSAPTTTDRSSGSDDSPAQASIDDTLAVHPATHDSLTGDCFGDLAGEYERVRRLTEELAAPLTPEDQTVQTMPDVSPTKRHRAHVTWFFEAFVLAEHQPGFSTFQDTYWTLFNSYYESFGARYPRANRGHISRPGAQDVGDYRRYVDDRMLDLLSARLPGERSRWSGPEDDALWALVTL
;
A
#
# COMPACT_ATOMS: atom_id res chain seq x y z
N MET A 1 23.47 -48.81 46.72
CA MET A 1 24.40 -48.93 45.58
C MET A 1 24.10 -47.74 44.71
N SER A 2 24.79 -46.74 44.95
CA SER A 2 25.79 -45.97 44.18
C SER A 2 25.20 -45.30 42.94
N ALA A 3 25.04 -43.99 43.06
CA ALA A 3 25.10 -43.06 41.96
C ALA A 3 26.50 -43.04 41.34
N PRO A 4 26.62 -42.53 40.14
CA PRO A 4 27.48 -41.36 40.06
C PRO A 4 26.86 -40.16 39.28
N THR A 5 27.16 -39.04 39.82
CA THR A 5 27.28 -37.70 39.35
C THR A 5 28.11 -37.64 38.07
N THR A 6 27.67 -36.85 37.09
CA THR A 6 28.60 -36.16 36.19
C THR A 6 28.02 -34.85 35.71
N THR A 7 28.66 -33.82 36.10
CA THR A 7 28.84 -32.48 35.63
C THR A 7 29.03 -32.41 34.12
N ASP A 8 28.49 -31.45 33.36
CA ASP A 8 29.25 -30.29 32.95
C ASP A 8 28.57 -29.60 31.78
N ARG A 9 28.50 -28.31 31.88
CA ARG A 9 28.70 -27.24 30.88
C ARG A 9 28.38 -27.53 29.42
N SER A 10 27.51 -26.70 28.89
CA SER A 10 27.97 -25.87 27.77
C SER A 10 27.06 -24.65 27.59
N SER A 11 27.69 -23.54 27.61
CA SER A 11 27.32 -22.24 27.14
C SER A 11 26.64 -22.31 25.76
N GLY A 12 25.34 -22.07 25.70
CA GLY A 12 24.63 -21.76 24.49
C GLY A 12 24.80 -20.28 24.20
N SER A 13 25.51 -19.98 23.16
CA SER A 13 25.60 -18.65 22.56
C SER A 13 24.20 -18.23 22.10
N ASP A 14 23.74 -17.15 22.70
CA ASP A 14 22.60 -16.34 22.28
C ASP A 14 22.95 -15.68 20.92
N ASP A 15 22.62 -16.37 19.83
CA ASP A 15 22.68 -15.79 18.49
C ASP A 15 21.26 -15.28 18.16
N SER A 16 20.91 -14.17 18.81
CA SER A 16 19.77 -13.36 18.44
C SER A 16 20.19 -12.53 17.22
N PRO A 17 19.58 -12.71 16.05
CA PRO A 17 19.90 -11.84 14.92
C PRO A 17 19.46 -10.43 15.28
N ALA A 18 20.41 -9.50 15.25
CA ALA A 18 20.22 -8.09 15.43
C ALA A 18 19.04 -7.61 14.59
N GLN A 19 18.02 -7.09 15.25
CA GLN A 19 16.97 -6.30 14.63
C GLN A 19 17.62 -5.09 13.96
N ALA A 20 17.84 -5.19 12.66
CA ALA A 20 18.19 -4.03 11.86
C ALA A 20 17.03 -3.04 11.96
N SER A 21 17.29 -1.90 12.54
CA SER A 21 16.38 -0.77 12.64
C SER A 21 16.02 -0.31 11.23
N ILE A 22 14.73 -0.30 10.91
CA ILE A 22 14.20 0.07 9.59
C ILE A 22 14.33 1.60 9.37
N ASP A 23 14.83 2.33 10.34
CA ASP A 23 14.92 3.80 10.33
C ASP A 23 15.99 4.38 9.37
N ASP A 24 16.86 3.55 8.79
CA ASP A 24 17.99 4.06 7.99
C ASP A 24 17.83 3.86 6.47
N THR A 25 16.70 3.34 6.01
CA THR A 25 16.49 3.07 4.56
C THR A 25 15.52 4.04 3.88
N LEU A 26 14.94 4.97 4.62
CA LEU A 26 14.10 6.06 4.07
C LEU A 26 14.81 7.42 4.12
N ALA A 27 16.11 7.43 3.91
CA ALA A 27 16.78 8.64 3.48
C ALA A 27 16.35 8.90 2.02
N VAL A 28 15.18 9.49 1.84
CA VAL A 28 14.82 10.18 0.60
C VAL A 28 15.87 11.27 0.44
N HIS A 29 16.84 11.04 -0.45
CA HIS A 29 17.71 12.11 -0.90
C HIS A 29 16.80 13.23 -1.40
N PRO A 30 16.90 14.45 -0.88
CA PRO A 30 16.22 15.57 -1.48
C PRO A 30 16.80 15.73 -2.89
N ALA A 31 16.07 15.24 -3.88
CA ALA A 31 16.32 15.63 -5.25
C ALA A 31 16.26 17.15 -5.25
N THR A 32 17.33 17.77 -5.68
CA THR A 32 17.49 19.22 -5.72
C THR A 32 16.30 19.84 -6.43
N HIS A 33 15.53 20.60 -5.69
CA HIS A 33 14.23 21.18 -6.01
C HIS A 33 14.24 22.19 -7.19
N ASP A 34 15.36 22.33 -7.88
CA ASP A 34 15.58 23.47 -8.80
C ASP A 34 15.42 23.15 -10.30
N SER A 35 14.98 21.95 -10.66
CA SER A 35 14.81 21.57 -12.08
C SER A 35 13.41 21.05 -12.46
N LEU A 36 12.44 20.99 -11.53
CA LEU A 36 11.12 20.41 -11.77
C LEU A 36 9.96 21.44 -11.78
N THR A 37 10.25 22.72 -11.91
CA THR A 37 9.25 23.80 -11.80
C THR A 37 8.43 24.08 -13.06
N GLY A 38 8.47 23.23 -14.06
CA GLY A 38 7.65 23.40 -15.27
C GLY A 38 6.95 22.11 -15.66
N ASP A 39 5.68 21.97 -15.48
CA ASP A 39 4.79 20.91 -16.00
C ASP A 39 4.58 19.60 -15.21
N CYS A 40 5.22 19.36 -14.06
CA CYS A 40 5.08 18.08 -13.38
C CYS A 40 3.66 17.78 -12.86
N PHE A 41 2.86 18.78 -12.54
CA PHE A 41 1.48 18.57 -12.06
C PHE A 41 0.48 18.29 -13.19
N GLY A 42 0.78 18.70 -14.43
CA GLY A 42 -0.08 18.44 -15.59
C GLY A 42 -0.17 16.97 -15.97
N ASP A 43 0.78 16.15 -15.51
CA ASP A 43 0.88 14.73 -15.87
C ASP A 43 0.61 13.76 -14.70
N LEU A 44 0.37 14.25 -13.48
CA LEU A 44 0.18 13.37 -12.32
C LEU A 44 -1.03 12.44 -12.48
N ALA A 45 -2.12 12.93 -13.06
CA ALA A 45 -3.29 12.11 -13.35
C ALA A 45 -2.95 11.02 -14.39
N GLY A 46 -2.23 11.38 -15.46
CA GLY A 46 -1.79 10.44 -16.48
C GLY A 46 -0.82 9.39 -15.95
N GLU A 47 0.10 9.78 -15.08
CA GLU A 47 1.03 8.85 -14.44
C GLU A 47 0.30 7.91 -13.46
N TYR A 48 -0.65 8.43 -12.67
CA TYR A 48 -1.52 7.61 -11.85
C TYR A 48 -2.25 6.55 -12.70
N GLU A 49 -2.94 6.98 -13.76
CA GLU A 49 -3.62 6.05 -14.68
C GLU A 49 -2.68 5.00 -15.25
N ARG A 50 -1.49 5.42 -15.69
CA ARG A 50 -0.49 4.51 -16.27
C ARG A 50 -0.10 3.41 -15.29
N VAL A 51 0.23 3.75 -14.04
CA VAL A 51 0.61 2.78 -13.00
C VAL A 51 -0.57 1.87 -12.63
N ARG A 52 -1.76 2.44 -12.52
CA ARG A 52 -2.98 1.67 -12.20
C ARG A 52 -3.31 0.67 -13.33
N ARG A 53 -3.21 1.09 -14.59
CA ARG A 53 -3.40 0.23 -15.76
C ARG A 53 -2.37 -0.88 -15.81
N LEU A 54 -1.08 -0.59 -15.59
CA LEU A 54 -0.04 -1.61 -15.55
C LEU A 54 -0.34 -2.72 -14.53
N THR A 55 -0.87 -2.36 -13.36
CA THR A 55 -1.27 -3.34 -12.34
C THR A 55 -2.36 -4.29 -12.87
N GLU A 56 -3.35 -3.78 -13.62
CA GLU A 56 -4.40 -4.59 -14.21
C GLU A 56 -3.88 -5.45 -15.38
N GLU A 57 -3.00 -4.91 -16.21
CA GLU A 57 -2.35 -5.65 -17.31
C GLU A 57 -1.55 -6.85 -16.78
N LEU A 58 -0.82 -6.68 -15.68
CA LEU A 58 -0.09 -7.76 -15.01
C LEU A 58 -1.01 -8.83 -14.41
N ALA A 59 -2.20 -8.45 -13.96
CA ALA A 59 -3.19 -9.36 -13.40
C ALA A 59 -4.08 -10.02 -14.45
N ALA A 60 -4.23 -9.42 -15.62
CA ALA A 60 -5.16 -9.86 -16.67
C ALA A 60 -5.00 -11.31 -17.16
N PRO A 61 -3.77 -11.88 -17.24
CA PRO A 61 -3.61 -13.28 -17.63
C PRO A 61 -4.09 -14.28 -16.57
N LEU A 62 -4.33 -13.84 -15.34
CA LEU A 62 -4.68 -14.70 -14.21
C LEU A 62 -6.21 -14.84 -14.11
N THR A 63 -6.68 -16.08 -13.95
CA THR A 63 -8.09 -16.32 -13.62
C THR A 63 -8.42 -15.78 -12.22
N PRO A 64 -9.72 -15.61 -11.86
CA PRO A 64 -10.12 -15.25 -10.51
C PRO A 64 -9.58 -16.23 -9.44
N GLU A 65 -9.49 -17.50 -9.78
CA GLU A 65 -8.95 -18.57 -8.92
C GLU A 65 -7.46 -18.36 -8.70
N ASP A 66 -6.67 -18.14 -9.76
CA ASP A 66 -5.24 -17.88 -9.69
C ASP A 66 -4.94 -16.66 -8.83
N GLN A 67 -5.74 -15.60 -8.98
CA GLN A 67 -5.61 -14.38 -8.19
C GLN A 67 -5.93 -14.58 -6.70
N THR A 68 -6.54 -15.70 -6.33
CA THR A 68 -6.91 -16.02 -4.94
C THR A 68 -5.87 -16.89 -4.24
N VAL A 69 -5.03 -17.59 -4.98
CA VAL A 69 -4.03 -18.51 -4.43
C VAL A 69 -2.95 -17.77 -3.65
N GLN A 70 -2.65 -18.26 -2.45
CA GLN A 70 -1.47 -17.92 -1.65
C GLN A 70 -0.50 -19.09 -1.69
N THR A 71 0.61 -18.96 -2.38
CA THR A 71 1.55 -20.05 -2.63
C THR A 71 2.46 -20.36 -1.45
N MET A 72 2.65 -19.39 -0.55
CA MET A 72 3.42 -19.54 0.70
C MET A 72 2.99 -18.48 1.73
N PRO A 73 3.28 -18.66 3.03
CA PRO A 73 2.85 -17.74 4.09
C PRO A 73 3.34 -16.28 3.91
N ASP A 74 4.49 -16.10 3.27
CA ASP A 74 5.13 -14.79 3.14
C ASP A 74 4.66 -13.96 1.94
N VAL A 75 3.94 -14.57 0.99
CA VAL A 75 3.37 -13.86 -0.16
C VAL A 75 1.87 -13.61 0.04
N SER A 76 1.33 -12.69 -0.72
CA SER A 76 -0.11 -12.44 -0.72
C SER A 76 -0.71 -12.83 -2.07
N PRO A 77 -1.99 -13.24 -2.12
CA PRO A 77 -2.70 -13.43 -3.37
C PRO A 77 -2.69 -12.16 -4.23
N THR A 78 -2.68 -12.31 -5.57
CA THR A 78 -2.69 -11.18 -6.52
C THR A 78 -3.88 -10.24 -6.27
N LYS A 79 -5.10 -10.77 -6.07
CA LYS A 79 -6.26 -9.93 -5.76
C LYS A 79 -6.07 -9.07 -4.51
N ARG A 80 -5.32 -9.58 -3.52
CA ARG A 80 -5.04 -8.82 -2.31
C ARG A 80 -4.03 -7.69 -2.54
N HIS A 81 -3.04 -7.88 -3.41
CA HIS A 81 -2.14 -6.80 -3.81
C HIS A 81 -2.92 -5.68 -4.52
N ARG A 82 -3.77 -6.04 -5.48
CA ARG A 82 -4.65 -5.10 -6.18
C ARG A 82 -5.53 -4.30 -5.21
N ALA A 83 -6.12 -5.00 -4.23
CA ALA A 83 -6.97 -4.39 -3.22
C ALA A 83 -6.19 -3.52 -2.23
N HIS A 84 -4.99 -3.94 -1.80
CA HIS A 84 -4.16 -3.19 -0.85
C HIS A 84 -3.67 -1.86 -1.44
N VAL A 85 -3.20 -1.85 -2.67
CA VAL A 85 -2.80 -0.62 -3.36
C VAL A 85 -4.01 0.33 -3.53
N THR A 86 -5.19 -0.22 -3.78
CA THR A 86 -6.43 0.56 -3.86
C THR A 86 -6.81 1.15 -2.50
N TRP A 87 -6.75 0.34 -1.45
CA TRP A 87 -6.97 0.76 -0.08
C TRP A 87 -6.01 1.89 0.35
N PHE A 88 -4.76 1.86 -0.11
CA PHE A 88 -3.80 2.91 0.19
C PHE A 88 -4.29 4.27 -0.32
N PHE A 89 -4.71 4.37 -1.58
CA PHE A 89 -5.23 5.61 -2.13
C PHE A 89 -6.55 6.04 -1.47
N GLU A 90 -7.42 5.09 -1.14
CA GLU A 90 -8.65 5.38 -0.42
C GLU A 90 -8.37 5.97 0.95
N ALA A 91 -7.49 5.32 1.74
CA ALA A 91 -7.26 5.65 3.14
C ALA A 91 -6.39 6.89 3.34
N PHE A 92 -5.35 7.07 2.51
CA PHE A 92 -4.36 8.13 2.70
C PHE A 92 -4.59 9.35 1.81
N VAL A 93 -5.32 9.18 0.71
CA VAL A 93 -5.54 10.29 -0.23
C VAL A 93 -6.99 10.73 -0.21
N LEU A 94 -7.93 9.87 -0.57
CA LEU A 94 -9.33 10.29 -0.71
C LEU A 94 -9.96 10.67 0.63
N ALA A 95 -9.74 9.88 1.68
CA ALA A 95 -10.30 10.16 3.00
C ALA A 95 -9.81 11.49 3.58
N GLU A 96 -8.57 11.88 3.29
CA GLU A 96 -7.97 13.12 3.81
C GLU A 96 -8.24 14.34 2.91
N HIS A 97 -8.30 14.15 1.58
CA HIS A 97 -8.26 15.26 0.63
C HIS A 97 -9.54 15.46 -0.20
N GLN A 98 -10.49 14.51 -0.15
CA GLN A 98 -11.76 14.65 -0.87
C GLN A 98 -12.90 15.02 0.10
N PRO A 99 -13.43 16.26 0.06
CA PRO A 99 -14.55 16.65 0.90
C PRO A 99 -15.78 15.76 0.68
N GLY A 100 -16.38 15.27 1.77
CA GLY A 100 -17.56 14.41 1.69
C GLY A 100 -17.32 13.01 1.14
N PHE A 101 -16.07 12.57 1.12
CA PHE A 101 -15.72 11.21 0.72
C PHE A 101 -16.45 10.19 1.61
N SER A 102 -16.91 9.09 0.98
CA SER A 102 -17.42 7.91 1.68
C SER A 102 -16.64 6.68 1.24
N THR A 103 -16.36 5.79 2.16
CA THR A 103 -15.66 4.53 1.87
C THR A 103 -16.49 3.63 0.95
N PHE A 104 -15.81 2.87 0.11
CA PHE A 104 -16.48 1.87 -0.73
C PHE A 104 -17.13 0.78 0.13
N GLN A 105 -16.37 0.29 1.13
CA GLN A 105 -16.83 -0.77 2.03
C GLN A 105 -16.04 -0.71 3.35
N ASP A 106 -16.66 -0.43 4.46
CA ASP A 106 -15.98 -0.25 5.76
C ASP A 106 -15.10 -1.44 6.17
N THR A 107 -15.54 -2.66 5.87
CA THR A 107 -14.77 -3.87 6.19
C THR A 107 -13.44 -3.95 5.45
N TYR A 108 -13.29 -3.27 4.30
CA TYR A 108 -12.06 -3.27 3.50
C TYR A 108 -10.93 -2.53 4.21
N TRP A 109 -11.25 -1.60 5.09
CA TRP A 109 -10.27 -0.85 5.87
C TRP A 109 -9.44 -1.77 6.77
N THR A 110 -10.04 -2.75 7.40
CA THR A 110 -9.32 -3.78 8.18
C THR A 110 -8.74 -4.86 7.27
N LEU A 111 -9.52 -5.33 6.29
CA LEU A 111 -9.17 -6.49 5.48
C LEU A 111 -7.92 -6.25 4.63
N PHE A 112 -7.75 -5.05 4.09
CA PHE A 112 -6.65 -4.71 3.17
C PHE A 112 -5.53 -3.90 3.80
N ASN A 113 -5.65 -3.49 5.06
CA ASN A 113 -4.53 -2.94 5.82
C ASN A 113 -3.41 -3.98 5.94
N SER A 114 -2.16 -3.60 5.65
CA SER A 114 -1.00 -4.50 5.69
C SER A 114 0.00 -4.15 6.78
N TYR A 115 0.29 -2.86 6.99
CA TYR A 115 1.39 -2.41 7.82
C TYR A 115 1.03 -1.26 8.77
N TYR A 116 -0.07 -0.59 8.53
CA TYR A 116 -0.38 0.68 9.18
C TYR A 116 -1.18 0.45 10.47
N GLU A 117 -0.48 0.46 11.61
CA GLU A 117 -1.09 0.24 12.93
C GLU A 117 -2.06 1.36 13.33
N SER A 118 -1.85 2.57 12.81
CA SER A 118 -2.76 3.71 13.00
C SER A 118 -4.18 3.47 12.47
N PHE A 119 -4.33 2.56 11.50
CA PHE A 119 -5.64 2.16 10.94
C PHE A 119 -6.24 0.93 11.63
N GLY A 120 -5.65 0.46 12.75
CA GLY A 120 -6.18 -0.64 13.54
C GLY A 120 -5.64 -2.02 13.18
N ALA A 121 -6.45 -3.04 13.44
CA ALA A 121 -6.04 -4.44 13.28
C ALA A 121 -5.71 -4.78 11.82
N ARG A 122 -4.67 -5.60 11.64
CA ARG A 122 -4.21 -6.10 10.35
C ARG A 122 -4.64 -7.54 10.15
N TYR A 123 -5.02 -7.89 8.92
CA TYR A 123 -5.27 -9.30 8.60
C TYR A 123 -3.93 -10.06 8.52
N PRO A 124 -3.75 -11.17 9.28
CA PRO A 124 -2.49 -11.90 9.34
C PRO A 124 -2.00 -12.35 7.97
N ARG A 125 -0.71 -12.11 7.66
CA ARG A 125 -0.13 -12.39 6.34
C ARG A 125 -0.29 -13.86 5.95
N ALA A 126 0.04 -14.78 6.87
CA ALA A 126 -0.04 -16.21 6.62
C ALA A 126 -1.46 -16.70 6.24
N ASN A 127 -2.51 -15.96 6.62
CA ASN A 127 -3.91 -16.34 6.41
C ASN A 127 -4.57 -15.62 5.23
N ARG A 128 -3.84 -14.84 4.46
CA ARG A 128 -4.40 -14.03 3.36
C ARG A 128 -5.03 -14.86 2.25
N GLY A 129 -4.56 -16.08 2.05
CA GLY A 129 -5.18 -17.05 1.14
C GLY A 129 -6.55 -17.56 1.60
N HIS A 130 -6.92 -17.38 2.86
CA HIS A 130 -8.25 -17.75 3.36
C HIS A 130 -9.33 -16.72 3.03
N ILE A 131 -8.95 -15.57 2.50
CA ILE A 131 -9.88 -14.52 2.09
C ILE A 131 -10.54 -14.95 0.77
N SER A 132 -11.68 -15.62 0.85
CA SER A 132 -12.48 -15.98 -0.34
C SER A 132 -13.29 -14.78 -0.85
N ARG A 133 -13.75 -13.92 0.03
CA ARG A 133 -14.48 -12.67 -0.27
C ARG A 133 -13.71 -11.46 0.26
N PRO A 134 -13.63 -10.36 -0.51
CA PRO A 134 -14.14 -10.19 -1.89
C PRO A 134 -13.41 -11.06 -2.92
N GLY A 135 -14.12 -11.37 -4.01
CA GLY A 135 -13.53 -12.02 -5.18
C GLY A 135 -12.72 -11.05 -6.04
N ALA A 136 -12.07 -11.56 -7.10
CA ALA A 136 -11.25 -10.74 -8.01
C ALA A 136 -12.09 -9.65 -8.72
N GLN A 137 -13.36 -9.95 -9.03
CA GLN A 137 -14.28 -8.98 -9.63
C GLN A 137 -14.67 -7.87 -8.66
N ASP A 138 -15.00 -8.22 -7.39
CA ASP A 138 -15.34 -7.22 -6.36
C ASP A 138 -14.17 -6.27 -6.11
N VAL A 139 -12.93 -6.80 -6.18
CA VAL A 139 -11.71 -5.99 -6.10
C VAL A 139 -11.59 -5.07 -7.33
N GLY A 140 -11.96 -5.54 -8.51
CA GLY A 140 -12.03 -4.71 -9.72
C GLY A 140 -13.02 -3.56 -9.58
N ASP A 141 -14.20 -3.81 -8.99
CA ASP A 141 -15.23 -2.78 -8.74
C ASP A 141 -14.73 -1.76 -7.72
N TYR A 142 -14.07 -2.22 -6.66
CA TYR A 142 -13.41 -1.38 -5.67
C TYR A 142 -12.35 -0.47 -6.30
N ARG A 143 -11.50 -1.03 -7.18
CA ARG A 143 -10.49 -0.25 -7.88
C ARG A 143 -11.11 0.85 -8.74
N ARG A 144 -12.13 0.52 -9.54
CA ARG A 144 -12.82 1.53 -10.36
C ARG A 144 -13.40 2.66 -9.52
N TYR A 145 -14.05 2.31 -8.42
CA TYR A 145 -14.61 3.31 -7.50
C TYR A 145 -13.55 4.31 -6.98
N VAL A 146 -12.38 3.80 -6.60
CA VAL A 146 -11.28 4.63 -6.09
C VAL A 146 -10.60 5.38 -7.23
N ASP A 147 -10.35 4.72 -8.37
CA ASP A 147 -9.68 5.34 -9.51
C ASP A 147 -10.48 6.51 -10.08
N ASP A 148 -11.80 6.38 -10.23
CA ASP A 148 -12.68 7.48 -10.67
C ASP A 148 -12.54 8.69 -9.75
N ARG A 149 -12.55 8.49 -8.44
CA ARG A 149 -12.43 9.57 -7.45
C ARG A 149 -11.04 10.18 -7.37
N MET A 150 -10.02 9.37 -7.55
CA MET A 150 -8.65 9.86 -7.64
C MET A 150 -8.46 10.74 -8.86
N LEU A 151 -8.98 10.33 -10.02
CA LEU A 151 -8.91 11.13 -11.25
C LEU A 151 -9.71 12.41 -11.13
N ASP A 152 -10.88 12.38 -10.52
CA ASP A 152 -11.66 13.59 -10.23
C ASP A 152 -10.86 14.54 -9.32
N LEU A 153 -10.27 14.02 -8.24
CA LEU A 153 -9.46 14.80 -7.31
C LEU A 153 -8.23 15.40 -8.00
N LEU A 154 -7.50 14.61 -8.78
CA LEU A 154 -6.30 15.06 -9.49
C LEU A 154 -6.64 16.05 -10.62
N SER A 155 -7.74 15.83 -11.34
CA SER A 155 -8.20 16.69 -12.43
C SER A 155 -8.77 18.03 -11.93
N ALA A 156 -9.51 18.02 -10.82
CA ALA A 156 -10.02 19.27 -10.22
C ALA A 156 -8.91 20.21 -9.77
N ARG A 157 -7.70 19.67 -9.68
CA ARG A 157 -6.50 20.35 -9.25
C ARG A 157 -5.56 20.71 -10.40
N LEU A 158 -6.01 20.77 -11.67
CA LEU A 158 -5.23 21.09 -12.86
C LEU A 158 -4.82 22.58 -12.98
N PRO A 159 -3.84 22.93 -13.85
CA PRO A 159 -2.90 24.05 -13.76
C PRO A 159 -3.45 25.44 -14.10
N GLY A 160 -4.72 25.75 -13.85
CA GLY A 160 -5.23 27.13 -13.86
C GLY A 160 -5.27 27.79 -12.47
N GLU A 161 -5.16 27.00 -11.39
CA GLU A 161 -5.33 27.45 -10.01
C GLU A 161 -4.06 27.21 -9.14
N ARG A 162 -2.87 27.33 -9.71
CA ARG A 162 -1.57 27.19 -9.01
C ARG A 162 -1.47 28.01 -7.71
N SER A 163 -2.27 29.05 -7.57
CA SER A 163 -2.24 29.88 -6.36
C SER A 163 -2.88 29.21 -5.13
N ARG A 164 -3.58 28.08 -5.30
CA ARG A 164 -4.19 27.30 -4.21
C ARG A 164 -3.31 26.14 -3.73
N TRP A 165 -2.24 25.82 -4.46
CA TRP A 165 -1.38 24.64 -4.25
C TRP A 165 0.01 25.00 -3.74
N SER A 166 0.17 25.96 -2.91
CA SER A 166 1.46 26.37 -2.36
C SER A 166 1.64 26.02 -0.89
N GLY A 167 0.83 25.08 -0.38
CA GLY A 167 0.90 24.64 1.00
C GLY A 167 1.65 23.31 1.21
N PRO A 168 2.18 23.06 2.40
CA PRO A 168 2.84 21.78 2.75
C PRO A 168 1.92 20.56 2.59
N GLU A 169 0.59 20.75 2.58
CA GLU A 169 -0.39 19.69 2.35
C GLU A 169 -0.38 19.17 0.91
N ASP A 170 -0.07 20.05 -0.04
CA ASP A 170 0.01 19.71 -1.46
C ASP A 170 1.30 18.94 -1.77
N ASP A 171 2.40 19.30 -1.14
CA ASP A 171 3.67 18.57 -1.24
C ASP A 171 3.52 17.14 -0.68
N ALA A 172 2.76 16.98 0.42
CA ALA A 172 2.48 15.67 1.00
C ALA A 172 1.62 14.80 0.07
N LEU A 173 0.58 15.38 -0.55
CA LEU A 173 -0.26 14.67 -1.51
C LEU A 173 0.55 14.23 -2.73
N TRP A 174 1.39 15.13 -3.26
CA TRP A 174 2.24 14.81 -4.41
C TRP A 174 3.19 13.66 -4.08
N ALA A 175 3.83 13.68 -2.91
CA ALA A 175 4.70 12.62 -2.45
C ALA A 175 3.95 11.27 -2.32
N LEU A 176 2.70 11.27 -1.81
CA LEU A 176 1.89 10.07 -1.67
C LEU A 176 1.48 9.45 -3.01
N VAL A 177 1.23 10.26 -4.03
CA VAL A 177 0.78 9.76 -5.34
C VAL A 177 1.96 9.28 -6.19
N THR A 178 3.18 9.78 -5.94
CA THR A 178 4.40 9.43 -6.69
C THR A 178 5.23 8.29 -6.05
N LEU A 179 4.83 7.80 -4.88
CA LEU A 179 5.42 6.59 -4.26
C LEU A 179 5.04 5.31 -5.02
#